data_2af6403c6117cf3129aabcf8ea184f46
#
_entry.id   2af6403c6117cf3129aabcf8ea184f46
#
_cell.length_a   1.000
_cell.length_b   1.000
_cell.length_c   1.000
_cell.angle_alpha   90.00
_cell.angle_beta   90.00
_cell.angle_gamma   90.00
#
_symmetry.space_group_name_H-M   'P 1'
#
loop_
_entity.id
_entity.type
_entity.pdbx_description
1 polymer ?
#
loop_
_entity_poly.entity_id
_entity_poly.type
_entity_poly.pdbx_seq_one_letter_code
_entity_poly.pdbx_strand_id
1 'polypeptide(L)'
;MLGVILPDEFATRSDDGFFQIQLDRMEESPQERDWMARLMVLKGTTTAIGNIGFHGPPAVIGRAELGYTVYQPWRRQGFAIEAIRALLEFAARRGSPSVFISISPGNAPSLALAQRLGFHQVGVQEDEVDGTELVFELPVSAAAR
;
A
#
# COMPACT_ATOMS: atom_id res chain seq x y z
N MET A 1 -1.80 19.32 12.40
CA MET A 1 -2.98 18.44 12.56
C MET A 1 -3.69 18.32 11.21
N LEU A 2 -4.04 17.12 10.82
CA LEU A 2 -4.62 16.89 9.48
C LEU A 2 -6.10 17.21 9.37
N GLY A 3 -6.81 17.40 10.48
CA GLY A 3 -8.26 17.61 10.46
C GLY A 3 -9.03 16.43 9.84
N VAL A 4 -8.46 15.23 9.91
CA VAL A 4 -9.04 14.03 9.32
C VAL A 4 -9.82 13.26 10.38
N ILE A 5 -11.00 12.77 10.01
CA ILE A 5 -11.80 11.92 10.89
C ILE A 5 -11.33 10.47 10.69
N LEU A 6 -10.84 9.86 11.77
CA LEU A 6 -10.40 8.47 11.77
C LEU A 6 -11.53 7.56 12.26
N PRO A 7 -11.70 6.38 11.67
CA PRO A 7 -12.72 5.44 12.12
C PRO A 7 -12.30 4.77 13.44
N ASP A 8 -13.29 4.21 14.15
CA ASP A 8 -13.02 3.52 15.41
C ASP A 8 -12.05 2.35 15.21
N GLU A 9 -12.14 1.63 14.10
CA GLU A 9 -11.24 0.50 13.84
C GLU A 9 -9.78 0.95 13.74
N PHE A 10 -9.50 2.19 13.41
CA PHE A 10 -8.14 2.71 13.38
C PHE A 10 -7.50 2.63 14.77
N ALA A 11 -8.27 3.00 15.80
CA ALA A 11 -7.78 2.99 17.17
C ALA A 11 -7.70 1.59 17.78
N THR A 12 -8.48 0.63 17.25
CA THR A 12 -8.52 -0.73 17.80
C THR A 12 -7.58 -1.70 17.10
N ARG A 13 -7.06 -1.34 15.94
CA ARG A 13 -6.11 -2.20 15.24
C ARG A 13 -4.75 -2.14 15.95
N SER A 14 -4.04 -3.25 15.91
CA SER A 14 -2.69 -3.34 16.47
C SER A 14 -1.65 -2.66 15.58
N ASP A 15 -2.07 -1.60 14.90
CA ASP A 15 -1.25 -0.89 13.93
C ASP A 15 -0.47 0.27 14.54
N ASP A 16 -0.66 0.55 15.83
CA ASP A 16 0.03 1.64 16.51
C ASP A 16 1.55 1.57 16.31
N GLY A 17 2.12 0.37 16.44
CA GLY A 17 3.53 0.17 16.22
C GLY A 17 3.95 0.43 14.78
N PHE A 18 3.14 0.00 13.83
CA PHE A 18 3.41 0.22 12.40
C PHE A 18 3.44 1.71 12.07
N PHE A 19 2.41 2.45 12.48
CA PHE A 19 2.35 3.88 12.19
C PHE A 19 3.45 4.66 12.89
N GLN A 20 3.81 4.26 14.11
CA GLN A 20 4.91 4.91 14.82
C GLN A 20 6.24 4.71 14.09
N ILE A 21 6.50 3.49 13.61
CA ILE A 21 7.69 3.21 12.81
C ILE A 21 7.71 4.06 11.54
N GLN A 22 6.57 4.18 10.87
CA GLN A 22 6.46 5.01 9.67
C GLN A 22 6.76 6.47 9.96
N LEU A 23 6.18 7.01 11.04
CA LEU A 23 6.41 8.41 11.44
C LEU A 23 7.86 8.66 11.80
N ASP A 24 8.48 7.75 12.55
CA ASP A 24 9.88 7.87 12.95
C ASP A 24 10.78 7.91 11.70
N ARG A 25 10.52 7.05 10.73
CA ARG A 25 11.29 7.04 9.48
C ARG A 25 11.08 8.31 8.67
N MET A 26 9.89 8.86 8.65
CA MET A 26 9.62 10.12 7.95
C MET A 26 10.39 11.28 8.58
N GLU A 27 10.55 11.26 9.89
CA GLU A 27 11.34 12.29 10.61
C GLU A 27 12.83 12.12 10.37
N GLU A 28 13.32 10.89 10.42
CA GLU A 28 14.72 10.58 10.21
C GLU A 28 15.18 10.80 8.77
N SER A 29 14.31 10.51 7.81
CA SER A 29 14.63 10.59 6.40
C SER A 29 13.48 11.24 5.63
N PRO A 30 13.35 12.57 5.72
CA PRO A 30 12.24 13.28 5.05
C PRO A 30 12.16 13.02 3.53
N GLN A 31 13.29 12.74 2.88
CA GLN A 31 13.33 12.46 1.45
C GLN A 31 12.66 11.13 1.08
N GLU A 32 12.47 10.23 2.06
CA GLU A 32 11.80 8.95 1.85
C GLU A 32 10.29 9.03 2.05
N ARG A 33 9.81 10.16 2.55
CA ARG A 33 8.40 10.34 2.95
C ARG A 33 7.42 9.97 1.85
N ASP A 34 7.73 10.33 0.62
CA ASP A 34 6.81 10.10 -0.50
C ASP A 34 6.56 8.62 -0.78
N TRP A 35 7.47 7.75 -0.34
CA TRP A 35 7.32 6.30 -0.48
C TRP A 35 6.58 5.65 0.69
N MET A 36 6.32 6.42 1.75
CA MET A 36 5.74 5.87 2.97
C MET A 36 4.21 5.88 2.90
N ALA A 37 3.59 5.30 3.93
CA ALA A 37 2.14 5.21 4.00
C ALA A 37 1.46 6.57 4.07
N ARG A 38 0.32 6.69 3.45
CA ARG A 38 -0.53 7.87 3.46
C ARG A 38 -1.98 7.46 3.68
N LEU A 39 -2.78 8.38 4.20
CA LEU A 39 -4.20 8.14 4.38
C LEU A 39 -4.94 8.28 3.05
N MET A 40 -5.93 7.42 2.85
CA MET A 40 -6.94 7.63 1.81
C MET A 40 -8.06 8.44 2.44
N VAL A 41 -8.35 9.61 1.87
CA VAL A 41 -9.41 10.49 2.38
C VAL A 41 -10.50 10.57 1.32
N LEU A 42 -11.75 10.36 1.75
CA LEU A 42 -12.89 10.42 0.83
C LEU A 42 -13.01 11.83 0.26
N LYS A 43 -13.03 11.94 -1.07
CA LYS A 43 -13.03 13.21 -1.78
C LYS A 43 -14.21 14.08 -1.34
N GLY A 44 -13.92 15.35 -1.09
CA GLY A 44 -14.95 16.30 -0.63
C GLY A 44 -15.25 16.21 0.86
N THR A 45 -14.53 15.37 1.60
CA THR A 45 -14.72 15.20 3.05
C THR A 45 -13.37 15.23 3.75
N THR A 46 -13.40 15.13 5.08
CA THR A 46 -12.22 14.94 5.91
C THR A 46 -12.16 13.52 6.50
N THR A 47 -12.92 12.58 5.91
CA THR A 47 -13.04 11.22 6.44
C THR A 47 -11.95 10.32 5.86
N ALA A 48 -11.14 9.71 6.73
CA ALA A 48 -10.18 8.69 6.33
C ALA A 48 -10.90 7.37 6.11
N ILE A 49 -10.67 6.75 4.95
CA ILE A 49 -11.32 5.49 4.56
C ILE A 49 -10.33 4.34 4.43
N GLY A 50 -9.05 4.60 4.60
CA GLY A 50 -8.02 3.59 4.53
C GLY A 50 -6.63 4.20 4.51
N ASN A 51 -5.65 3.36 4.25
CA ASN A 51 -4.27 3.81 4.09
C ASN A 51 -3.60 3.00 2.98
N ILE A 52 -2.56 3.58 2.38
CA ILE A 52 -1.82 2.95 1.30
C ILE A 52 -0.43 3.56 1.23
N GLY A 53 0.55 2.76 0.84
CA GLY A 53 1.91 3.24 0.64
C GLY A 53 2.84 2.11 0.28
N PHE A 54 4.09 2.48 0.01
CA PHE A 54 5.14 1.48 -0.17
C PHE A 54 5.78 1.18 1.18
N HIS A 55 6.39 0.02 1.31
CA HIS A 55 7.09 -0.39 2.54
C HIS A 55 8.34 0.46 2.80
N GLY A 56 8.75 1.23 1.79
CA GLY A 56 9.86 2.15 1.83
C GLY A 56 10.37 2.39 0.42
N PRO A 57 11.39 3.26 0.27
CA PRO A 57 11.94 3.50 -1.06
C PRO A 57 12.64 2.25 -1.59
N PRO A 58 12.50 1.96 -2.91
CA PRO A 58 13.12 0.79 -3.51
C PRO A 58 14.63 0.71 -3.31
N ALA A 59 15.31 1.86 -3.21
CA ALA A 59 16.74 1.90 -2.97
C ALA A 59 17.14 1.32 -1.61
N VAL A 60 16.23 1.34 -0.64
CA VAL A 60 16.47 0.82 0.71
C VAL A 60 15.91 -0.58 0.86
N ILE A 61 14.68 -0.80 0.40
CA ILE A 61 13.96 -2.06 0.57
C ILE A 61 14.36 -3.10 -0.49
N GLY A 62 14.83 -2.64 -1.65
CA GLY A 62 15.21 -3.51 -2.76
C GLY A 62 14.18 -3.61 -3.86
N ARG A 63 12.95 -3.19 -3.58
CA ARG A 63 11.86 -3.17 -4.54
C ARG A 63 10.73 -2.27 -4.04
N ALA A 64 9.88 -1.80 -4.96
CA ALA A 64 8.70 -1.03 -4.60
C ALA A 64 7.59 -1.99 -4.20
N GLU A 65 7.45 -2.25 -2.92
CA GLU A 65 6.41 -3.15 -2.41
C GLU A 65 5.29 -2.35 -1.77
N LEU A 66 4.07 -2.53 -2.32
CA LEU A 66 2.88 -1.80 -1.97
C LEU A 66 2.08 -2.53 -0.90
N GLY A 67 1.59 -1.78 0.08
CA GLY A 67 0.63 -2.27 1.07
C GLY A 67 -0.55 -1.34 1.17
N TYR A 68 -1.73 -1.87 1.44
CA TYR A 68 -2.93 -1.05 1.56
C TYR A 68 -3.95 -1.69 2.49
N THR A 69 -4.82 -0.86 3.05
CA THR A 69 -5.98 -1.28 3.81
C THR A 69 -7.12 -0.31 3.52
N VAL A 70 -8.29 -0.83 3.17
CA VAL A 70 -9.52 -0.06 3.13
C VAL A 70 -10.36 -0.46 4.34
N TYR A 71 -10.81 0.51 5.13
CA TYR A 71 -11.60 0.22 6.32
C TYR A 71 -12.95 -0.36 5.94
N GLN A 72 -13.44 -1.29 6.76
CA GLN A 72 -14.57 -2.15 6.43
C GLN A 72 -15.78 -1.44 5.82
N PRO A 73 -16.27 -0.31 6.38
CA PRO A 73 -17.46 0.35 5.81
C PRO A 73 -17.28 0.84 4.38
N TRP A 74 -16.04 0.97 3.91
CA TRP A 74 -15.70 1.57 2.62
C TRP A 74 -15.24 0.57 1.59
N ARG A 75 -15.28 -0.73 1.92
CA ARG A 75 -14.86 -1.79 1.00
C ARG A 75 -15.87 -2.02 -0.12
N ARG A 76 -15.40 -2.63 -1.21
CA ARG A 76 -16.20 -3.01 -2.38
C ARG A 76 -16.80 -1.82 -3.13
N GLN A 77 -16.12 -0.67 -3.09
CA GLN A 77 -16.57 0.55 -3.77
C GLN A 77 -15.55 1.07 -4.77
N GLY A 78 -14.47 0.32 -5.02
CA GLY A 78 -13.44 0.69 -5.99
C GLY A 78 -12.35 1.62 -5.46
N PHE A 79 -12.37 1.95 -4.18
CA PHE A 79 -11.37 2.88 -3.61
C PHE A 79 -9.96 2.30 -3.62
N ALA A 80 -9.81 1.00 -3.33
CA ALA A 80 -8.49 0.37 -3.34
C ALA A 80 -7.88 0.41 -4.74
N ILE A 81 -8.65 0.07 -5.76
CA ILE A 81 -8.18 0.10 -7.15
C ILE A 81 -7.76 1.51 -7.55
N GLU A 82 -8.55 2.51 -7.22
CA GLU A 82 -8.23 3.90 -7.53
C GLU A 82 -6.92 4.33 -6.88
N ALA A 83 -6.75 4.03 -5.59
CA ALA A 83 -5.55 4.39 -4.85
C ALA A 83 -4.32 3.63 -5.37
N ILE A 84 -4.46 2.34 -5.64
CA ILE A 84 -3.35 1.55 -6.17
C ILE A 84 -2.90 2.09 -7.53
N ARG A 85 -3.83 2.39 -8.42
CA ARG A 85 -3.49 2.96 -9.73
C ARG A 85 -2.69 4.25 -9.61
N ALA A 86 -3.05 5.10 -8.66
CA ALA A 86 -2.31 6.34 -8.42
C ALA A 86 -0.88 6.06 -7.99
N LEU A 87 -0.67 5.07 -7.13
CA LEU A 87 0.67 4.72 -6.68
C LEU A 87 1.48 3.95 -7.72
N LEU A 88 0.83 3.20 -8.61
CA LEU A 88 1.52 2.60 -9.75
C LEU A 88 2.11 3.69 -10.65
N GLU A 89 1.35 4.74 -10.92
CA GLU A 89 1.86 5.88 -11.67
C GLU A 89 2.98 6.61 -10.95
N PHE A 90 2.84 6.79 -9.65
CA PHE A 90 3.89 7.40 -8.83
C PHE A 90 5.20 6.62 -8.96
N ALA A 91 5.15 5.29 -8.79
CA ALA A 91 6.32 4.43 -8.88
C ALA A 91 6.98 4.52 -10.26
N ALA A 92 6.17 4.50 -11.32
CA ALA A 92 6.68 4.63 -12.68
C ALA A 92 7.37 5.97 -12.91
N ARG A 93 6.77 7.07 -12.45
CA ARG A 93 7.37 8.40 -12.56
C ARG A 93 8.68 8.53 -11.78
N ARG A 94 8.82 7.77 -10.70
CA ARG A 94 10.05 7.74 -9.89
C ARG A 94 11.08 6.75 -10.43
N GLY A 95 10.81 6.13 -11.58
CA GLY A 95 11.77 5.26 -12.24
C GLY A 95 11.77 3.81 -11.77
N SER A 96 10.80 3.40 -10.96
CA SER A 96 10.71 1.99 -10.56
C SER A 96 10.28 1.15 -11.75
N PRO A 97 10.95 0.02 -12.04
CA PRO A 97 10.56 -0.84 -13.16
C PRO A 97 9.32 -1.65 -12.88
N SER A 98 9.03 -1.93 -11.62
CA SER A 98 7.91 -2.79 -11.21
C SER A 98 7.40 -2.38 -9.85
N VAL A 99 6.17 -2.81 -9.55
CA VAL A 99 5.59 -2.74 -8.20
C VAL A 99 5.25 -4.17 -7.77
N PHE A 100 5.51 -4.46 -6.50
CA PHE A 100 5.26 -5.76 -5.89
C PHE A 100 4.19 -5.65 -4.83
N ILE A 101 3.46 -6.73 -4.63
CA ILE A 101 2.44 -6.85 -3.59
C ILE A 101 2.56 -8.26 -3.00
N SER A 102 2.55 -8.36 -1.68
CA SER A 102 2.59 -9.64 -0.99
C SER A 102 1.23 -9.90 -0.36
N ILE A 103 0.63 -11.04 -0.66
CA ILE A 103 -0.75 -11.34 -0.29
C ILE A 103 -0.82 -12.71 0.37
N SER A 104 -1.47 -12.79 1.53
CA SER A 104 -1.73 -14.07 2.19
C SER A 104 -2.64 -14.93 1.32
N PRO A 105 -2.38 -16.26 1.21
CA PRO A 105 -3.19 -17.14 0.35
C PRO A 105 -4.68 -17.13 0.65
N GLY A 106 -5.06 -16.85 1.90
CA GLY A 106 -6.46 -16.78 2.31
C GLY A 106 -7.16 -15.46 2.04
N ASN A 107 -6.43 -14.44 1.54
CA ASN A 107 -7.01 -13.13 1.31
C ASN A 107 -7.58 -13.04 -0.11
N ALA A 108 -8.74 -13.66 -0.30
CA ALA A 108 -9.39 -13.73 -1.60
C ALA A 108 -9.68 -12.37 -2.25
N PRO A 109 -10.15 -11.35 -1.51
CA PRO A 109 -10.38 -10.03 -2.12
C PRO A 109 -9.11 -9.40 -2.70
N SER A 110 -7.98 -9.48 -1.98
CA SER A 110 -6.72 -8.94 -2.48
C SER A 110 -6.17 -9.73 -3.66
N LEU A 111 -6.32 -11.06 -3.64
CA LEU A 111 -5.91 -11.89 -4.78
C LEU A 111 -6.70 -11.54 -6.04
N ALA A 112 -8.02 -11.36 -5.91
CA ALA A 112 -8.86 -10.98 -7.04
C ALA A 112 -8.49 -9.60 -7.57
N LEU A 113 -8.19 -8.67 -6.68
CA LEU A 113 -7.82 -7.32 -7.05
C LEU A 113 -6.46 -7.29 -7.77
N ALA A 114 -5.50 -8.03 -7.28
CA ALA A 114 -4.19 -8.15 -7.94
C ALA A 114 -4.33 -8.71 -9.35
N GLN A 115 -5.14 -9.76 -9.50
CA GLN A 115 -5.41 -10.36 -10.81
C GLN A 115 -6.07 -9.36 -11.75
N ARG A 116 -7.06 -8.64 -11.26
CA ARG A 116 -7.78 -7.64 -12.04
C ARG A 116 -6.87 -6.50 -12.53
N LEU A 117 -5.87 -6.14 -11.74
CA LEU A 117 -4.91 -5.09 -12.09
C LEU A 117 -3.79 -5.57 -13.00
N GLY A 118 -3.70 -6.88 -13.24
CA GLY A 118 -2.68 -7.44 -14.12
C GLY A 118 -1.41 -7.88 -13.42
N PHE A 119 -1.40 -7.92 -12.10
CA PHE A 119 -0.28 -8.50 -11.35
C PHE A 119 -0.19 -10.00 -11.62
N HIS A 120 1.02 -10.52 -11.67
CA HIS A 120 1.24 -11.96 -11.81
C HIS A 120 2.15 -12.46 -10.70
N GLN A 121 1.92 -13.69 -10.27
CA GLN A 121 2.69 -14.28 -9.18
C GLN A 121 4.10 -14.59 -9.64
N VAL A 122 5.09 -14.15 -8.86
CA VAL A 122 6.50 -14.37 -9.15
C VAL A 122 7.20 -15.20 -8.07
N GLY A 123 6.56 -15.41 -6.92
CA GLY A 123 7.19 -16.18 -5.86
C GLY A 123 6.34 -16.30 -4.61
N VAL A 124 7.00 -16.75 -3.56
CA VAL A 124 6.43 -16.94 -2.23
C VAL A 124 7.46 -16.44 -1.24
N GLN A 125 7.02 -15.84 -0.16
CA GLN A 125 7.91 -15.43 0.92
C GLN A 125 7.29 -15.76 2.27
N GLU A 126 8.13 -15.83 3.30
CA GLU A 126 7.67 -16.02 4.67
C GLU A 126 7.77 -14.69 5.41
N ASP A 127 6.68 -14.29 6.03
CA ASP A 127 6.63 -13.10 6.88
C ASP A 127 6.53 -13.55 8.33
N GLU A 128 7.24 -12.86 9.23
CA GLU A 128 7.28 -13.25 10.66
C GLU A 128 5.91 -13.13 11.33
N VAL A 129 5.06 -12.22 10.84
CA VAL A 129 3.74 -11.98 11.43
C VAL A 129 2.65 -12.69 10.65
N ASP A 130 2.68 -12.56 9.32
CA ASP A 130 1.59 -13.05 8.45
C ASP A 130 1.81 -14.46 7.91
N GLY A 131 2.99 -15.05 8.15
CA GLY A 131 3.31 -16.38 7.64
C GLY A 131 3.60 -16.36 6.15
N THR A 132 3.14 -17.39 5.45
CA THR A 132 3.37 -17.53 4.01
C THR A 132 2.58 -16.48 3.23
N GLU A 133 3.27 -15.78 2.34
CA GLU A 133 2.65 -14.82 1.44
C GLU A 133 3.02 -15.12 -0.01
N LEU A 134 2.06 -14.92 -0.89
CA LEU A 134 2.28 -15.01 -2.33
C LEU A 134 2.76 -13.64 -2.83
N VAL A 135 3.82 -13.62 -3.62
CA VAL A 135 4.40 -12.37 -4.11
C VAL A 135 3.99 -12.17 -5.57
N PHE A 136 3.42 -11.01 -5.85
CA PHE A 136 2.97 -10.62 -7.18
C PHE A 136 3.74 -9.41 -7.68
N GLU A 137 3.92 -9.33 -8.98
CA GLU A 137 4.63 -8.23 -9.63
C GLU A 137 3.81 -7.66 -10.78
N LEU A 138 3.88 -6.35 -10.95
CA LEU A 138 3.35 -5.65 -12.12
C LEU A 138 4.42 -4.69 -12.65
N PRO A 139 4.90 -4.88 -13.89
CA PRO A 139 5.79 -3.91 -14.50
C PRO A 139 5.07 -2.58 -14.71
N VAL A 140 5.72 -1.48 -14.31
CA VAL A 140 5.12 -0.14 -14.33
C VAL A 140 6.01 0.90 -15.01
N SER A 141 7.06 0.46 -15.67
CA SER A 141 7.98 1.38 -16.36
C SER A 141 7.21 2.37 -17.23
N ALA A 142 7.59 3.64 -17.17
CA ALA A 142 6.98 4.68 -17.98
C ALA A 142 7.06 4.37 -19.48
N ALA A 143 8.09 3.64 -19.92
CA ALA A 143 8.27 3.22 -21.30
C ALA A 143 7.24 2.16 -21.73
N ALA A 144 6.60 1.48 -20.81
CA ALA A 144 5.63 0.43 -21.09
C ALA A 144 4.19 0.94 -21.21
N ARG A 145 4.00 2.23 -21.12
CA ARG A 145 2.64 2.83 -21.15
C ARG A 145 2.31 3.46 -22.46
#